data_30ccc4d5477c01e646dfba5b9b95d38a
#
_entry.id   30ccc4d5477c01e646dfba5b9b95d38a
#
_cell.length_a   1.000
_cell.length_b   1.000
_cell.length_c   1.000
_cell.angle_alpha   90.00
_cell.angle_beta   90.00
_cell.angle_gamma   90.00
#
_symmetry.space_group_name_H-M   'P 1'
#
loop_
_entity.id
_entity.type
_entity.pdbx_description
1 polymer ?
#
loop_
_entity_poly.entity_id
_entity_poly.type
_entity_poly.pdbx_seq_one_letter_code
_entity_poly.pdbx_strand_id
1 'polypeptide(L)'
;MATLFTNMLNSSFIILDGGMGQELVKRAKHKLTPLWSADVLRDHPDLVVEIHRDFIQAGADVITLSSYAATPTRLAKYNRQDEFEALQKFAINAAKQACHEMGLSTLIAGTLPPLPGSYRPSERLGSHLSQQEYQRILDQQYKHVDLFLCETMASIEEACISTSVAMKSGLPVWTALTVNEKNGSFLRSGEHIIKAAQAVLAEGASALLVNCSTPETTTQALNELAPHVKTMGAYANGFLTVEPLQGHATVDLLKSRQEINPNTYAEFAQEWLLKGAKILGGCCEIGPEHIEKIRSLRQNDDYEEIIKDY
;
A
#
# COMPACT_ATOMS: atom_id res chain seq x y z
N MET A 1 8.76 20.79 0.04
CA MET A 1 8.71 19.34 0.16
C MET A 1 9.45 18.82 1.42
N ALA A 2 10.76 19.03 1.59
CA ALA A 2 11.49 18.54 2.79
C ALA A 2 10.86 18.98 4.12
N THR A 3 10.38 20.23 4.22
CA THR A 3 9.75 20.76 5.44
C THR A 3 8.40 20.11 5.75
N LEU A 4 7.59 19.79 4.72
CA LEU A 4 6.28 19.16 4.89
C LEU A 4 6.45 17.71 5.37
N PHE A 5 7.36 16.97 4.74
CA PHE A 5 7.71 15.60 5.14
C PHE A 5 8.29 15.55 6.56
N THR A 6 9.15 16.53 6.92
CA THR A 6 9.69 16.66 8.27
C THR A 6 8.60 16.97 9.30
N ASN A 7 7.63 17.81 8.95
CA ASN A 7 6.50 18.12 9.83
C ASN A 7 5.56 16.92 10.03
N MET A 8 5.35 16.09 8.99
CA MET A 8 4.57 14.87 9.12
C MET A 8 5.26 13.81 10.00
N LEU A 9 6.59 13.71 9.93
CA LEU A 9 7.37 12.84 10.81
C LEU A 9 7.37 13.33 12.26
N ASN A 10 7.04 14.61 12.51
CA ASN A 10 6.85 15.18 13.84
C ASN A 10 5.41 14.99 14.38
N SER A 11 4.46 14.53 13.57
CA SER A 11 3.18 14.01 14.06
C SER A 11 3.40 12.66 14.76
N SER A 12 2.51 12.29 15.67
CA SER A 12 2.62 11.01 16.40
C SER A 12 2.77 9.81 15.45
N PHE A 13 2.08 9.83 14.30
CA PHE A 13 2.20 8.85 13.21
C PHE A 13 1.59 9.39 11.90
N ILE A 14 1.89 8.75 10.76
CA ILE A 14 1.38 9.07 9.43
C ILE A 14 0.23 8.11 9.09
N ILE A 15 -0.82 8.61 8.44
CA ILE A 15 -1.95 7.82 7.99
C ILE A 15 -1.94 7.73 6.46
N LEU A 16 -1.83 6.50 5.93
CA LEU A 16 -2.09 6.18 4.52
C LEU A 16 -3.59 6.09 4.28
N ASP A 17 -3.98 6.08 3.02
CA ASP A 17 -5.31 5.69 2.59
C ASP A 17 -5.62 4.21 2.83
N GLY A 18 -6.73 3.74 2.31
CA GLY A 18 -7.20 2.36 2.45
C GLY A 18 -7.30 1.62 1.11
N GLY A 19 -8.22 0.66 1.06
CA GLY A 19 -8.43 -0.23 -0.08
C GLY A 19 -9.10 0.43 -1.28
N MET A 20 -8.43 1.38 -1.93
CA MET A 20 -8.91 2.13 -3.10
C MET A 20 -9.56 1.21 -4.15
N GLY A 21 -8.90 0.13 -4.54
CA GLY A 21 -9.40 -0.77 -5.56
C GLY A 21 -10.72 -1.44 -5.18
N GLN A 22 -10.90 -1.83 -3.94
CA GLN A 22 -12.14 -2.44 -3.46
C GLN A 22 -13.29 -1.42 -3.40
N GLU A 23 -13.02 -0.20 -2.96
CA GLU A 23 -14.01 0.87 -2.98
C GLU A 23 -14.45 1.20 -4.42
N LEU A 24 -13.53 1.21 -5.38
CA LEU A 24 -13.86 1.41 -6.79
C LEU A 24 -14.80 0.32 -7.32
N VAL A 25 -14.47 -0.95 -7.11
CA VAL A 25 -15.28 -2.07 -7.55
C VAL A 25 -16.68 -2.05 -6.90
N LYS A 26 -16.74 -1.78 -5.60
CA LYS A 26 -17.95 -1.74 -4.80
C LYS A 26 -18.91 -0.64 -5.25
N ARG A 27 -18.38 0.57 -5.53
CA ARG A 27 -19.19 1.74 -5.91
C ARG A 27 -19.53 1.77 -7.40
N ALA A 28 -18.63 1.35 -8.27
CA ALA A 28 -18.86 1.34 -9.71
C ALA A 28 -19.93 0.33 -10.13
N LYS A 29 -20.28 -0.67 -9.27
CA LYS A 29 -21.19 -1.77 -9.64
C LYS A 29 -20.78 -2.44 -10.96
N HIS A 30 -19.49 -2.39 -11.27
CA HIS A 30 -18.93 -2.89 -12.51
C HIS A 30 -18.74 -4.40 -12.44
N LYS A 31 -18.89 -5.09 -13.58
CA LYS A 31 -18.54 -6.52 -13.64
C LYS A 31 -17.06 -6.68 -13.37
N LEU A 32 -16.72 -7.51 -12.39
CA LEU A 32 -15.32 -7.79 -12.06
C LEU A 32 -14.61 -8.46 -13.22
N THR A 33 -13.44 -7.94 -13.54
CA THR A 33 -12.53 -8.47 -14.56
C THR A 33 -11.17 -8.76 -13.92
N PRO A 34 -10.29 -9.51 -14.59
CA PRO A 34 -8.94 -9.71 -14.08
C PRO A 34 -8.11 -8.44 -13.92
N LEU A 35 -8.49 -7.33 -14.55
CA LEU A 35 -7.86 -6.02 -14.40
C LEU A 35 -8.61 -5.10 -13.43
N TRP A 36 -9.74 -5.58 -12.88
CA TRP A 36 -10.59 -4.98 -11.84
C TRP A 36 -10.49 -3.43 -11.71
N SER A 37 -9.69 -2.88 -10.78
CA SER A 37 -9.63 -1.43 -10.57
C SER A 37 -9.09 -0.62 -11.75
N ALA A 38 -8.30 -1.22 -12.66
CA ALA A 38 -7.84 -0.53 -13.86
C ALA A 38 -8.98 -0.31 -14.87
N ASP A 39 -9.95 -1.21 -14.93
CA ASP A 39 -11.14 -1.01 -15.76
C ASP A 39 -12.00 0.12 -15.23
N VAL A 40 -12.21 0.17 -13.91
CA VAL A 40 -12.96 1.26 -13.28
C VAL A 40 -12.23 2.59 -13.43
N LEU A 41 -10.92 2.61 -13.29
CA LEU A 41 -10.10 3.81 -13.50
C LEU A 41 -10.27 4.37 -14.93
N ARG A 42 -10.34 3.50 -15.94
CA ARG A 42 -10.57 3.90 -17.31
C ARG A 42 -11.99 4.42 -17.55
N ASP A 43 -13.00 3.69 -17.05
CA ASP A 43 -14.40 3.89 -17.38
C ASP A 43 -15.07 4.94 -16.47
N HIS A 44 -14.57 5.13 -15.25
CA HIS A 44 -15.13 6.00 -14.22
C HIS A 44 -14.06 6.80 -13.47
N PRO A 45 -13.23 7.64 -14.15
CA PRO A 45 -12.16 8.38 -13.50
C PRO A 45 -12.66 9.34 -12.40
N ASP A 46 -13.86 9.90 -12.55
CA ASP A 46 -14.46 10.78 -11.55
C ASP A 46 -14.73 10.06 -10.22
N LEU A 47 -15.05 8.77 -10.27
CA LEU A 47 -15.23 7.96 -9.07
C LEU A 47 -13.91 7.77 -8.30
N VAL A 48 -12.78 7.72 -9.02
CA VAL A 48 -11.45 7.67 -8.40
C VAL A 48 -11.17 8.95 -7.63
N VAL A 49 -11.53 10.12 -8.20
CA VAL A 49 -11.41 11.42 -7.51
C VAL A 49 -12.27 11.44 -6.25
N GLU A 50 -13.53 10.97 -6.34
CA GLU A 50 -14.45 10.91 -5.19
C GLU A 50 -13.86 10.07 -4.05
N ILE A 51 -13.37 8.86 -4.34
CA ILE A 51 -12.82 7.97 -3.31
C ILE A 51 -11.53 8.53 -2.70
N HIS A 52 -10.66 9.14 -3.49
CA HIS A 52 -9.49 9.84 -2.94
C HIS A 52 -9.92 10.95 -1.97
N ARG A 53 -10.93 11.76 -2.31
CA ARG A 53 -11.46 12.79 -1.40
C ARG A 53 -11.99 12.19 -0.10
N ASP A 54 -12.72 11.06 -0.19
CA ASP A 54 -13.25 10.40 1.01
C ASP A 54 -12.13 9.93 1.94
N PHE A 55 -11.04 9.37 1.40
CA PHE A 55 -9.87 9.01 2.21
C PHE A 55 -9.18 10.23 2.81
N ILE A 56 -9.02 11.32 2.06
CA ILE A 56 -8.45 12.57 2.56
C ILE A 56 -9.33 13.13 3.68
N GLN A 57 -10.64 13.16 3.51
CA GLN A 57 -11.60 13.62 4.51
C GLN A 57 -11.57 12.74 5.77
N ALA A 58 -11.41 11.44 5.60
CA ALA A 58 -11.23 10.48 6.70
C ALA A 58 -9.93 10.71 7.49
N GLY A 59 -8.96 11.43 6.92
CA GLY A 59 -7.74 11.84 7.59
C GLY A 59 -6.46 11.19 7.06
N ALA A 60 -6.48 10.68 5.83
CA ALA A 60 -5.27 10.22 5.17
C ALA A 60 -4.30 11.39 4.93
N ASP A 61 -3.07 11.27 5.41
CA ASP A 61 -1.98 12.21 5.15
C ASP A 61 -1.32 11.92 3.80
N VAL A 62 -1.40 10.67 3.36
CA VAL A 62 -0.84 10.18 2.11
C VAL A 62 -1.91 9.35 1.39
N ILE A 63 -2.17 9.69 0.12
CA ILE A 63 -2.98 8.86 -0.77
C ILE A 63 -2.09 8.19 -1.81
N THR A 64 -2.44 6.97 -2.21
CA THR A 64 -1.67 6.17 -3.17
C THR A 64 -2.32 6.21 -4.55
N LEU A 65 -1.52 6.35 -5.62
CA LEU A 65 -2.05 6.35 -6.99
C LEU A 65 -2.86 5.08 -7.27
N SER A 66 -4.06 5.24 -7.82
CA SER A 66 -4.96 4.13 -8.18
C SER A 66 -4.49 3.40 -9.44
N SER A 67 -3.20 3.05 -9.54
CA SER A 67 -2.60 2.38 -10.69
C SER A 67 -2.06 0.97 -10.41
N TYR A 68 -2.36 0.40 -9.24
CA TYR A 68 -1.88 -0.91 -8.80
C TYR A 68 -2.09 -2.05 -9.84
N ALA A 69 -3.25 -2.11 -10.47
CA ALA A 69 -3.55 -3.13 -11.48
C ALA A 69 -3.05 -2.76 -12.88
N ALA A 70 -2.63 -1.51 -13.11
CA ALA A 70 -2.21 -0.98 -14.41
C ALA A 70 -0.68 -1.14 -14.62
N THR A 71 -0.12 -2.34 -14.39
CA THR A 71 1.28 -2.62 -14.73
C THR A 71 1.39 -3.05 -16.19
N PRO A 72 2.53 -2.77 -16.88
CA PRO A 72 2.72 -3.17 -18.26
C PRO A 72 2.54 -4.68 -18.45
N THR A 73 3.11 -5.49 -17.54
CA THR A 73 3.02 -6.95 -17.57
C THR A 73 1.58 -7.46 -17.41
N ARG A 74 0.78 -6.88 -16.50
CA ARG A 74 -0.62 -7.28 -16.31
C ARG A 74 -1.46 -6.92 -17.53
N LEU A 75 -1.30 -5.70 -18.06
CA LEU A 75 -2.02 -5.25 -19.23
C LEU A 75 -1.69 -6.11 -20.46
N ALA A 76 -0.42 -6.49 -20.64
CA ALA A 76 0.01 -7.36 -21.76
C ALA A 76 -0.67 -8.74 -21.74
N LYS A 77 -0.95 -9.32 -20.56
CA LYS A 77 -1.69 -10.59 -20.45
C LYS A 77 -3.09 -10.54 -21.10
N TYR A 78 -3.65 -9.34 -21.24
CA TYR A 78 -4.99 -9.11 -21.81
C TYR A 78 -4.95 -8.32 -23.11
N ASN A 79 -3.77 -8.21 -23.77
CA ASN A 79 -3.56 -7.46 -25.02
C ASN A 79 -3.95 -5.97 -24.89
N ARG A 80 -3.68 -5.36 -23.71
CA ARG A 80 -4.04 -3.97 -23.38
C ARG A 80 -2.84 -3.11 -23.02
N GLN A 81 -1.63 -3.51 -23.43
CA GLN A 81 -0.39 -2.80 -23.14
C GLN A 81 -0.40 -1.32 -23.62
N ASP A 82 -1.16 -1.03 -24.67
CA ASP A 82 -1.29 0.32 -25.24
C ASP A 82 -2.06 1.28 -24.32
N GLU A 83 -2.81 0.76 -23.34
CA GLU A 83 -3.54 1.56 -22.36
C GLU A 83 -2.65 2.02 -21.18
N PHE A 84 -1.44 1.50 -21.04
CA PHE A 84 -0.58 1.72 -19.87
C PHE A 84 -0.39 3.20 -19.54
N GLU A 85 0.09 4.00 -20.49
CA GLU A 85 0.38 5.41 -20.26
C GLU A 85 -0.89 6.22 -19.94
N ALA A 86 -2.01 5.92 -20.61
CA ALA A 86 -3.29 6.56 -20.36
C ALA A 86 -3.80 6.27 -18.93
N LEU A 87 -3.72 5.01 -18.49
CA LEU A 87 -4.13 4.62 -17.15
C LEU A 87 -3.25 5.26 -16.07
N GLN A 88 -1.93 5.34 -16.26
CA GLN A 88 -1.04 6.04 -15.35
C GLN A 88 -1.42 7.53 -15.26
N LYS A 89 -1.68 8.18 -16.39
CA LYS A 89 -2.10 9.58 -16.44
C LYS A 89 -3.45 9.81 -15.74
N PHE A 90 -4.43 8.93 -15.92
CA PHE A 90 -5.72 9.03 -15.23
C PHE A 90 -5.55 8.94 -13.72
N ALA A 91 -4.77 7.98 -13.22
CA ALA A 91 -4.49 7.84 -11.79
C ALA A 91 -3.83 9.09 -11.20
N ILE A 92 -2.82 9.63 -11.88
CA ILE A 92 -2.12 10.85 -11.48
C ILE A 92 -3.07 12.06 -11.44
N ASN A 93 -3.87 12.24 -12.48
CA ASN A 93 -4.78 13.38 -12.56
C ASN A 93 -5.87 13.28 -11.45
N ALA A 94 -6.43 12.10 -11.21
CA ALA A 94 -7.44 11.90 -10.18
C ALA A 94 -6.90 12.22 -8.78
N ALA A 95 -5.70 11.73 -8.42
CA ALA A 95 -5.07 12.02 -7.14
C ALA A 95 -4.80 13.52 -6.97
N LYS A 96 -4.23 14.18 -7.99
CA LYS A 96 -3.97 15.63 -7.97
C LYS A 96 -5.25 16.46 -7.86
N GLN A 97 -6.29 16.08 -8.59
CA GLN A 97 -7.59 16.76 -8.53
C GLN A 97 -8.17 16.65 -7.13
N ALA A 98 -8.19 15.45 -6.51
CA ALA A 98 -8.68 15.26 -5.16
C ALA A 98 -7.92 16.11 -4.13
N CYS A 99 -6.58 16.11 -4.17
CA CYS A 99 -5.77 16.95 -3.29
C CYS A 99 -6.07 18.45 -3.49
N HIS A 100 -6.21 18.91 -4.74
CA HIS A 100 -6.52 20.31 -5.04
C HIS A 100 -7.90 20.71 -4.52
N GLU A 101 -8.92 19.87 -4.74
CA GLU A 101 -10.31 20.14 -4.30
C GLU A 101 -10.44 20.14 -2.77
N MET A 102 -9.69 19.28 -2.08
CA MET A 102 -9.70 19.22 -0.62
C MET A 102 -8.92 20.35 0.05
N GLY A 103 -7.96 20.97 -0.66
CA GLY A 103 -7.17 22.09 -0.14
C GLY A 103 -6.30 21.73 1.09
N LEU A 104 -6.05 20.45 1.34
CA LEU A 104 -5.24 19.93 2.44
C LEU A 104 -3.85 19.57 1.97
N SER A 105 -2.89 19.55 2.90
CA SER A 105 -1.48 19.21 2.63
C SER A 105 -1.29 17.69 2.54
N THR A 106 -2.13 16.99 1.76
CA THR A 106 -2.04 15.55 1.55
C THR A 106 -0.96 15.24 0.52
N LEU A 107 -0.09 14.27 0.82
CA LEU A 107 0.95 13.79 -0.09
C LEU A 107 0.39 12.72 -1.03
N ILE A 108 1.01 12.60 -2.21
CA ILE A 108 0.69 11.57 -3.19
C ILE A 108 1.84 10.56 -3.24
N ALA A 109 1.55 9.29 -2.96
CA ALA A 109 2.48 8.20 -3.17
C ALA A 109 2.34 7.60 -4.58
N GLY A 110 3.46 7.50 -5.30
CA GLY A 110 3.54 6.63 -6.46
C GLY A 110 3.51 5.16 -6.04
N THR A 111 2.97 4.28 -6.86
CA THR A 111 2.88 2.85 -6.54
C THR A 111 3.71 2.00 -7.47
N LEU A 112 4.55 1.13 -6.90
CA LEU A 112 5.24 0.03 -7.59
C LEU A 112 4.73 -1.30 -7.02
N PRO A 113 3.68 -1.88 -7.64
CA PRO A 113 3.08 -3.14 -7.17
C PRO A 113 3.78 -4.36 -7.75
N PRO A 114 3.48 -5.60 -7.29
CA PRO A 114 3.95 -6.83 -7.93
C PRO A 114 3.56 -6.88 -9.41
N LEU A 115 4.53 -7.08 -10.28
CA LEU A 115 4.34 -6.96 -11.74
C LEU A 115 3.39 -8.00 -12.32
N PRO A 116 3.58 -9.33 -12.09
CA PRO A 116 2.74 -10.35 -12.71
C PRO A 116 1.41 -10.56 -12.00
N GLY A 117 1.37 -10.26 -10.72
CA GLY A 117 0.20 -10.45 -9.85
C GLY A 117 0.60 -10.57 -8.39
N SER A 118 -0.34 -10.25 -7.51
CA SER A 118 -0.12 -10.25 -6.07
C SER A 118 0.02 -11.66 -5.50
N TYR A 119 0.82 -11.82 -4.43
CA TYR A 119 0.96 -13.04 -3.64
C TYR A 119 1.57 -14.25 -4.35
N ARG A 120 2.20 -14.08 -5.51
CA ARG A 120 2.73 -15.14 -6.36
C ARG A 120 4.23 -15.00 -6.60
N PRO A 121 5.07 -15.20 -5.57
CA PRO A 121 6.52 -15.02 -5.70
C PRO A 121 7.18 -15.98 -6.72
N SER A 122 6.56 -17.13 -7.00
CA SER A 122 7.03 -18.08 -8.00
C SER A 122 6.82 -17.62 -9.45
N GLU A 123 5.91 -16.66 -9.68
CA GLU A 123 5.60 -16.12 -11.01
C GLU A 123 6.34 -14.82 -11.31
N ARG A 124 7.22 -14.35 -10.41
CA ARG A 124 7.97 -13.11 -10.64
C ARG A 124 8.75 -13.16 -11.94
N LEU A 125 8.88 -12.02 -12.57
CA LEU A 125 9.69 -11.88 -13.77
C LEU A 125 11.18 -12.02 -13.41
N GLY A 126 12.01 -12.36 -14.41
CA GLY A 126 13.46 -12.31 -14.22
C GLY A 126 13.93 -10.88 -13.90
N SER A 127 15.01 -10.75 -13.12
CA SER A 127 15.48 -9.49 -12.52
C SER A 127 15.63 -8.35 -13.55
N HIS A 128 16.20 -8.64 -14.72
CA HIS A 128 16.38 -7.63 -15.77
C HIS A 128 15.04 -7.08 -16.31
N LEU A 129 14.08 -7.96 -16.60
CA LEU A 129 12.76 -7.55 -17.07
C LEU A 129 11.98 -6.80 -15.97
N SER A 130 12.08 -7.26 -14.72
CA SER A 130 11.48 -6.56 -13.58
C SER A 130 12.01 -5.13 -13.45
N GLN A 131 13.32 -4.93 -13.58
CA GLN A 131 13.92 -3.59 -13.56
C GLN A 131 13.39 -2.70 -14.69
N GLN A 132 13.27 -3.23 -15.90
CA GLN A 132 12.74 -2.47 -17.04
C GLN A 132 11.27 -2.10 -16.83
N GLU A 133 10.44 -3.02 -16.36
CA GLU A 133 9.02 -2.78 -16.14
C GLU A 133 8.78 -1.77 -15.00
N TYR A 134 9.50 -1.90 -13.89
CA TYR A 134 9.43 -0.90 -12.81
C TYR A 134 9.94 0.47 -13.27
N GLN A 135 10.99 0.52 -14.08
CA GLN A 135 11.48 1.78 -14.64
C GLN A 135 10.42 2.47 -15.50
N ARG A 136 9.67 1.73 -16.30
CA ARG A 136 8.56 2.28 -17.09
C ARG A 136 7.48 2.91 -16.20
N ILE A 137 7.13 2.26 -15.07
CA ILE A 137 6.16 2.82 -14.12
C ILE A 137 6.73 4.07 -13.46
N LEU A 138 7.97 4.01 -12.99
CA LEU A 138 8.68 5.14 -12.39
C LEU A 138 8.67 6.37 -13.31
N ASP A 139 9.01 6.19 -14.59
CA ASP A 139 9.10 7.26 -15.58
C ASP A 139 7.77 8.02 -15.79
N GLN A 140 6.63 7.32 -15.61
CA GLN A 140 5.31 7.95 -15.65
C GLN A 140 4.98 8.74 -14.39
N GLN A 141 5.45 8.29 -13.22
CA GLN A 141 4.95 8.80 -11.94
C GLN A 141 5.87 9.84 -11.27
N TYR A 142 7.22 9.74 -11.40
CA TYR A 142 8.19 10.41 -10.51
C TYR A 142 8.08 11.94 -10.43
N LYS A 143 7.60 12.60 -11.50
CA LYS A 143 7.40 14.07 -11.54
C LYS A 143 6.08 14.51 -10.88
N HIS A 144 5.26 13.59 -10.46
CA HIS A 144 3.88 13.83 -10.10
C HIS A 144 3.52 13.37 -8.70
N VAL A 145 4.47 12.80 -7.98
CA VAL A 145 4.30 12.21 -6.64
C VAL A 145 5.33 12.75 -5.66
N ASP A 146 5.10 12.59 -4.37
CA ASP A 146 5.94 13.08 -3.29
C ASP A 146 6.85 11.99 -2.71
N LEU A 147 6.47 10.74 -2.85
CA LEU A 147 7.21 9.54 -2.44
C LEU A 147 6.81 8.34 -3.29
N PHE A 148 7.55 7.24 -3.16
CA PHE A 148 7.17 5.96 -3.74
C PHE A 148 6.83 4.91 -2.68
N LEU A 149 5.79 4.14 -2.93
CA LEU A 149 5.39 2.97 -2.17
C LEU A 149 5.57 1.71 -3.03
N CYS A 150 6.62 0.92 -2.73
CA CYS A 150 6.81 -0.42 -3.28
C CYS A 150 5.97 -1.37 -2.44
N GLU A 151 4.81 -1.81 -2.94
CA GLU A 151 3.80 -2.42 -2.08
C GLU A 151 3.52 -3.90 -2.40
N THR A 152 3.15 -4.67 -1.36
CA THR A 152 2.73 -6.08 -1.47
C THR A 152 3.85 -7.00 -1.99
N MET A 153 5.11 -6.69 -1.66
CA MET A 153 6.26 -7.45 -2.09
C MET A 153 6.30 -8.81 -1.39
N ALA A 154 6.28 -9.88 -2.17
CA ALA A 154 6.14 -11.25 -1.68
C ALA A 154 7.47 -12.01 -1.52
N SER A 155 8.57 -11.46 -2.02
CA SER A 155 9.93 -12.02 -1.93
C SER A 155 10.98 -10.93 -1.73
N ILE A 156 12.17 -11.30 -1.24
CA ILE A 156 13.29 -10.37 -1.08
C ILE A 156 13.72 -9.81 -2.44
N GLU A 157 13.83 -10.65 -3.46
CA GLU A 157 14.25 -10.20 -4.80
C GLU A 157 13.29 -9.15 -5.38
N GLU A 158 11.97 -9.39 -5.30
CA GLU A 158 10.97 -8.45 -5.79
C GLU A 158 11.02 -7.11 -5.03
N ALA A 159 11.13 -7.17 -3.70
CA ALA A 159 11.24 -6.00 -2.84
C ALA A 159 12.52 -5.18 -3.14
N CYS A 160 13.67 -5.82 -3.27
CA CYS A 160 14.93 -5.15 -3.57
C CYS A 160 14.92 -4.50 -4.96
N ILE A 161 14.41 -5.20 -5.99
CA ILE A 161 14.37 -4.64 -7.35
C ILE A 161 13.44 -3.42 -7.40
N SER A 162 12.24 -3.51 -6.85
CA SER A 162 11.30 -2.38 -6.85
C SER A 162 11.85 -1.18 -6.08
N THR A 163 12.45 -1.42 -4.90
CA THR A 163 13.09 -0.38 -4.08
C THR A 163 14.24 0.28 -4.83
N SER A 164 15.17 -0.51 -5.37
CA SER A 164 16.34 -0.02 -6.10
C SER A 164 15.94 0.84 -7.31
N VAL A 165 14.88 0.47 -8.03
CA VAL A 165 14.36 1.28 -9.13
C VAL A 165 13.70 2.55 -8.60
N ALA A 166 12.87 2.48 -7.56
CA ALA A 166 12.22 3.64 -6.98
C ALA A 166 13.22 4.69 -6.47
N MET A 167 14.33 4.24 -5.88
CA MET A 167 15.42 5.12 -5.39
C MET A 167 16.02 6.02 -6.48
N LYS A 168 15.94 5.63 -7.76
CA LYS A 168 16.41 6.47 -8.88
C LYS A 168 15.61 7.77 -9.03
N SER A 169 14.41 7.84 -8.46
CA SER A 169 13.61 9.08 -8.45
C SER A 169 14.20 10.19 -7.61
N GLY A 170 15.06 9.86 -6.62
CA GLY A 170 15.53 10.79 -5.60
C GLY A 170 14.48 11.16 -4.56
N LEU A 171 13.29 10.57 -4.60
CA LEU A 171 12.21 10.75 -3.63
C LEU A 171 12.33 9.74 -2.47
N PRO A 172 11.67 9.98 -1.33
CA PRO A 172 11.55 8.97 -0.29
C PRO A 172 10.90 7.69 -0.83
N VAL A 173 11.41 6.53 -0.41
CA VAL A 173 10.89 5.22 -0.82
C VAL A 173 10.48 4.45 0.42
N TRP A 174 9.23 4.01 0.47
CA TRP A 174 8.70 3.09 1.45
C TRP A 174 8.46 1.75 0.80
N THR A 175 8.87 0.67 1.45
CA THR A 175 8.68 -0.68 0.91
C THR A 175 7.84 -1.50 1.85
N ALA A 176 6.77 -2.10 1.32
CA ALA A 176 5.81 -2.88 2.06
C ALA A 176 5.86 -4.36 1.66
N LEU A 177 6.06 -5.20 2.64
CA LEU A 177 6.17 -6.65 2.51
C LEU A 177 4.83 -7.32 2.81
N THR A 178 4.47 -8.35 2.05
CA THR A 178 3.33 -9.22 2.37
C THR A 178 3.84 -10.54 2.94
N VAL A 179 3.29 -10.92 4.12
CA VAL A 179 3.77 -12.07 4.86
C VAL A 179 2.88 -13.31 4.67
N ASN A 180 3.38 -14.45 5.09
CA ASN A 180 2.66 -15.72 5.07
C ASN A 180 1.44 -15.65 6.00
N GLU A 181 0.30 -16.16 5.56
CA GLU A 181 -0.96 -16.08 6.32
C GLU A 181 -0.99 -16.89 7.63
N LYS A 182 -0.07 -17.84 7.78
CA LYS A 182 0.02 -18.70 8.97
C LYS A 182 1.17 -18.30 9.89
N ASN A 183 2.16 -17.55 9.37
CA ASN A 183 3.34 -17.17 10.12
C ASN A 183 3.94 -15.87 9.59
N GLY A 184 3.69 -14.77 10.29
CA GLY A 184 4.14 -13.42 9.94
C GLY A 184 5.66 -13.21 9.99
N SER A 185 6.44 -14.15 10.53
CA SER A 185 7.90 -14.11 10.51
C SER A 185 8.50 -14.42 9.13
N PHE A 186 7.68 -14.87 8.16
CA PHE A 186 8.12 -15.24 6.82
C PHE A 186 7.33 -14.51 5.75
N LEU A 187 7.99 -14.15 4.66
CA LEU A 187 7.34 -13.70 3.44
C LEU A 187 6.57 -14.86 2.79
N ARG A 188 5.75 -14.56 1.79
CA ARG A 188 5.03 -15.59 1.03
C ARG A 188 5.97 -16.51 0.23
N SER A 189 7.18 -16.03 -0.09
CA SER A 189 8.27 -16.84 -0.67
C SER A 189 8.88 -17.86 0.29
N GLY A 190 8.60 -17.74 1.60
CA GLY A 190 9.23 -18.56 2.66
C GLY A 190 10.54 -17.96 3.19
N GLU A 191 10.97 -16.80 2.72
CA GLU A 191 12.14 -16.08 3.22
C GLU A 191 11.81 -15.37 4.54
N HIS A 192 12.76 -15.32 5.48
CA HIS A 192 12.55 -14.71 6.80
C HIS A 192 12.45 -13.18 6.69
N ILE A 193 11.49 -12.58 7.38
CA ILE A 193 11.18 -11.14 7.30
C ILE A 193 12.36 -10.25 7.71
N ILE A 194 13.17 -10.66 8.68
CA ILE A 194 14.38 -9.93 9.11
C ILE A 194 15.40 -9.83 7.96
N LYS A 195 15.58 -10.92 7.20
CA LYS A 195 16.47 -10.89 6.03
C LYS A 195 15.95 -9.96 4.95
N ALA A 196 14.62 -9.95 4.74
CA ALA A 196 13.99 -9.03 3.82
C ALA A 196 14.17 -7.57 4.26
N ALA A 197 13.97 -7.29 5.55
CA ALA A 197 14.18 -5.97 6.11
C ALA A 197 15.61 -5.45 5.88
N GLN A 198 16.61 -6.27 6.20
CA GLN A 198 18.03 -5.94 6.02
C GLN A 198 18.34 -5.63 4.54
N ALA A 199 17.86 -6.48 3.63
CA ALA A 199 18.10 -6.32 2.20
C ALA A 199 17.45 -5.05 1.64
N VAL A 200 16.19 -4.81 1.97
CA VAL A 200 15.42 -3.64 1.50
C VAL A 200 15.98 -2.32 2.05
N LEU A 201 16.37 -2.29 3.34
CA LEU A 201 16.99 -1.11 3.94
C LEU A 201 18.37 -0.83 3.33
N ALA A 202 19.11 -1.87 2.95
CA ALA A 202 20.40 -1.73 2.23
C ALA A 202 20.22 -1.11 0.82
N GLU A 203 19.07 -1.34 0.16
CA GLU A 203 18.72 -0.67 -1.11
C GLU A 203 18.34 0.81 -0.92
N GLY A 204 18.16 1.29 0.31
CA GLY A 204 17.90 2.70 0.63
C GLY A 204 16.46 3.05 0.98
N ALA A 205 15.59 2.08 1.23
CA ALA A 205 14.24 2.36 1.71
C ALA A 205 14.27 3.19 3.00
N SER A 206 13.47 4.25 3.08
CA SER A 206 13.36 5.13 4.25
C SER A 206 12.36 4.63 5.30
N ALA A 207 11.48 3.72 4.92
CA ALA A 207 10.57 3.01 5.81
C ALA A 207 10.28 1.60 5.29
N LEU A 208 10.02 0.68 6.22
CA LEU A 208 9.59 -0.68 5.92
C LEU A 208 8.21 -0.92 6.53
N LEU A 209 7.28 -1.39 5.71
CA LEU A 209 5.91 -1.64 6.12
C LEU A 209 5.54 -3.12 5.93
N VAL A 210 4.46 -3.53 6.58
CA VAL A 210 3.81 -4.82 6.32
C VAL A 210 2.40 -4.55 5.81
N ASN A 211 2.05 -5.14 4.66
CA ASN A 211 0.75 -4.89 4.07
C ASN A 211 0.07 -6.14 3.48
N CYS A 212 -1.20 -5.97 3.14
CA CYS A 212 -1.99 -7.00 2.45
C CYS A 212 -1.85 -8.40 3.06
N SER A 213 -1.73 -8.43 4.37
CA SER A 213 -1.69 -9.61 5.23
C SER A 213 -2.80 -9.48 6.27
N THR A 214 -3.14 -10.52 6.99
CA THR A 214 -4.15 -10.40 8.06
C THR A 214 -3.62 -9.52 9.20
N PRO A 215 -4.49 -8.84 9.96
CA PRO A 215 -4.03 -8.02 11.09
C PRO A 215 -3.15 -8.80 12.09
N GLU A 216 -3.48 -10.07 12.36
CA GLU A 216 -2.75 -10.92 13.28
C GLU A 216 -1.32 -11.23 12.81
N THR A 217 -1.16 -11.61 11.52
CA THR A 217 0.17 -11.89 10.97
C THR A 217 0.97 -10.61 10.74
N THR A 218 0.30 -9.49 10.49
CA THR A 218 0.92 -8.16 10.48
C THR A 218 1.48 -7.81 11.85
N THR A 219 0.70 -8.03 12.92
CA THR A 219 1.15 -7.85 14.31
C THR A 219 2.37 -8.71 14.64
N GLN A 220 2.34 -10.00 14.24
CA GLN A 220 3.50 -10.89 14.42
C GLN A 220 4.73 -10.37 13.67
N ALA A 221 4.57 -9.94 12.43
CA ALA A 221 5.66 -9.39 11.63
C ALA A 221 6.27 -8.12 12.26
N LEU A 222 5.45 -7.22 12.79
CA LEU A 222 5.94 -6.01 13.47
C LEU A 222 6.71 -6.34 14.74
N ASN A 223 6.32 -7.37 15.50
CA ASN A 223 7.09 -7.83 16.66
C ASN A 223 8.53 -8.23 16.27
N GLU A 224 8.68 -8.93 15.16
CA GLU A 224 10.01 -9.32 14.62
C GLU A 224 10.80 -8.10 14.14
N LEU A 225 10.13 -7.13 13.51
CA LEU A 225 10.77 -5.97 12.89
C LEU A 225 11.18 -4.88 13.89
N ALA A 226 10.45 -4.72 14.99
CA ALA A 226 10.63 -3.63 15.94
C ALA A 226 12.07 -3.46 16.46
N PRO A 227 12.85 -4.51 16.77
CA PRO A 227 14.23 -4.34 17.20
C PRO A 227 15.20 -3.93 16.07
N HIS A 228 14.79 -4.00 14.79
CA HIS A 228 15.67 -3.91 13.63
C HIS A 228 15.34 -2.76 12.68
N VAL A 229 14.13 -2.20 12.75
CA VAL A 229 13.62 -1.21 11.78
C VAL A 229 13.23 0.06 12.51
N LYS A 230 13.91 1.17 12.20
CA LYS A 230 13.66 2.47 12.83
C LYS A 230 12.32 3.08 12.44
N THR A 231 11.95 3.00 11.18
CA THR A 231 10.69 3.53 10.65
C THR A 231 9.91 2.39 10.03
N MET A 232 8.93 1.90 10.77
CA MET A 232 8.07 0.81 10.30
C MET A 232 6.61 1.22 10.26
N GLY A 233 5.82 0.47 9.49
CA GLY A 233 4.40 0.74 9.35
C GLY A 233 3.58 -0.50 9.03
N ALA A 234 2.25 -0.34 9.03
CA ALA A 234 1.31 -1.41 8.79
C ALA A 234 0.05 -0.93 8.08
N TYR A 235 -0.42 -1.70 7.09
CA TYR A 235 -1.72 -1.55 6.46
C TYR A 235 -2.25 -2.92 5.99
N ALA A 236 -2.92 -3.60 6.93
CA ALA A 236 -3.44 -4.96 6.76
C ALA A 236 -4.70 -4.98 5.88
N ASN A 237 -5.12 -6.17 5.47
CA ASN A 237 -6.39 -6.39 4.78
C ASN A 237 -7.48 -6.95 5.71
N GLY A 238 -8.73 -6.88 5.25
CA GLY A 238 -9.90 -7.42 5.92
C GLY A 238 -10.42 -8.75 5.35
N PHE A 239 -9.59 -9.53 4.62
CA PHE A 239 -10.00 -10.84 4.09
C PHE A 239 -9.72 -11.98 5.05
N LEU A 240 -10.53 -13.05 4.95
CA LEU A 240 -10.26 -14.32 5.63
C LEU A 240 -8.95 -14.96 5.14
N THR A 241 -8.73 -14.94 3.83
CA THR A 241 -7.54 -15.46 3.16
C THR A 241 -7.44 -14.87 1.76
N VAL A 242 -6.22 -14.73 1.27
CA VAL A 242 -5.94 -14.38 -0.14
C VAL A 242 -5.40 -15.57 -0.94
N GLU A 243 -5.37 -16.79 -0.36
CA GLU A 243 -4.91 -18.02 -1.05
C GLU A 243 -5.58 -18.23 -2.42
N PRO A 244 -6.90 -17.96 -2.63
CA PRO A 244 -7.51 -18.10 -3.95
C PRO A 244 -6.82 -17.25 -5.03
N LEU A 245 -6.28 -16.08 -4.68
CA LEU A 245 -5.57 -15.22 -5.64
C LEU A 245 -4.23 -15.81 -6.10
N GLN A 246 -3.63 -16.70 -5.31
CA GLN A 246 -2.43 -17.44 -5.72
C GLN A 246 -2.75 -18.42 -6.85
N GLY A 247 -3.99 -18.91 -6.92
CA GLY A 247 -4.52 -19.75 -7.98
C GLY A 247 -5.17 -18.99 -9.14
N HIS A 248 -4.82 -17.71 -9.34
CA HIS A 248 -5.38 -16.86 -10.41
C HIS A 248 -6.89 -16.54 -10.29
N ALA A 249 -7.48 -16.75 -9.12
CA ALA A 249 -8.83 -16.30 -8.87
C ALA A 249 -8.94 -14.77 -8.88
N THR A 250 -10.15 -14.27 -9.04
CA THR A 250 -10.47 -12.85 -8.93
C THR A 250 -10.90 -12.50 -7.50
N VAL A 251 -10.84 -11.22 -7.16
CA VAL A 251 -11.09 -10.73 -5.79
C VAL A 251 -12.52 -10.99 -5.28
N ASP A 252 -13.49 -11.21 -6.16
CA ASP A 252 -14.87 -11.55 -5.84
C ASP A 252 -15.05 -12.93 -5.18
N LEU A 253 -14.05 -13.80 -5.30
CA LEU A 253 -14.03 -15.08 -4.60
C LEU A 253 -13.52 -14.99 -3.16
N LEU A 254 -12.98 -13.83 -2.77
CA LEU A 254 -12.51 -13.61 -1.42
C LEU A 254 -13.68 -13.28 -0.49
N LYS A 255 -13.58 -13.73 0.75
CA LYS A 255 -14.56 -13.44 1.79
C LYS A 255 -14.00 -12.41 2.76
N SER A 256 -14.74 -11.32 2.93
CA SER A 256 -14.44 -10.30 3.93
C SER A 256 -14.70 -10.83 5.33
N ARG A 257 -13.88 -10.40 6.27
CA ARG A 257 -14.01 -10.62 7.71
C ARG A 257 -14.91 -9.54 8.31
N GLN A 258 -16.14 -9.90 8.63
CA GLN A 258 -17.11 -8.94 9.17
C GLN A 258 -16.71 -8.40 10.55
N GLU A 259 -15.92 -9.15 11.30
CA GLU A 259 -15.36 -8.75 12.59
C GLU A 259 -14.25 -7.67 12.45
N ILE A 260 -13.63 -7.52 11.28
CA ILE A 260 -12.66 -6.45 11.02
C ILE A 260 -13.42 -5.18 10.62
N ASN A 261 -14.26 -4.72 11.53
CA ASN A 261 -14.95 -3.44 11.41
C ASN A 261 -14.02 -2.27 11.83
N PRO A 262 -14.43 -0.99 11.62
CA PRO A 262 -13.58 0.15 11.94
C PRO A 262 -13.04 0.19 13.37
N ASN A 263 -13.82 -0.23 14.37
CA ASN A 263 -13.37 -0.24 15.76
C ASN A 263 -12.32 -1.33 16.01
N THR A 264 -12.59 -2.58 15.59
CA THR A 264 -11.63 -3.69 15.73
C THR A 264 -10.34 -3.41 14.96
N TYR A 265 -10.44 -2.81 13.77
CA TYR A 265 -9.23 -2.44 13.01
C TYR A 265 -8.41 -1.36 13.72
N ALA A 266 -9.07 -0.39 14.36
CA ALA A 266 -8.40 0.63 15.16
C ALA A 266 -7.71 0.04 16.42
N GLU A 267 -8.26 -1.03 17.02
CA GLU A 267 -7.59 -1.77 18.10
C GLU A 267 -6.26 -2.38 17.62
N PHE A 268 -6.25 -3.01 16.44
CA PHE A 268 -5.00 -3.47 15.83
C PHE A 268 -4.03 -2.31 15.53
N ALA A 269 -4.54 -1.22 14.96
CA ALA A 269 -3.74 -0.04 14.67
C ALA A 269 -3.08 0.52 15.95
N GLN A 270 -3.82 0.54 17.06
CA GLN A 270 -3.33 0.91 18.37
C GLN A 270 -2.22 -0.03 18.85
N GLU A 271 -2.41 -1.33 18.72
CA GLU A 271 -1.38 -2.31 19.06
C GLU A 271 -0.11 -2.11 18.24
N TRP A 272 -0.24 -1.81 16.92
CA TRP A 272 0.91 -1.54 16.06
C TRP A 272 1.67 -0.27 16.45
N LEU A 273 0.96 0.80 16.86
CA LEU A 273 1.59 2.01 17.41
C LEU A 273 2.42 1.69 18.67
N LEU A 274 1.87 0.90 19.60
CA LEU A 274 2.60 0.47 20.81
C LEU A 274 3.85 -0.36 20.48
N LYS A 275 3.88 -1.03 19.33
CA LYS A 275 5.07 -1.75 18.83
C LYS A 275 6.05 -0.83 18.08
N GLY A 276 5.76 0.46 17.98
CA GLY A 276 6.62 1.47 17.35
C GLY A 276 6.32 1.74 15.87
N ALA A 277 5.20 1.27 15.33
CA ALA A 277 4.78 1.68 13.98
C ALA A 277 4.58 3.20 13.91
N LYS A 278 5.06 3.82 12.83
CA LYS A 278 4.95 5.26 12.56
C LYS A 278 4.10 5.57 11.33
N ILE A 279 3.71 4.56 10.56
CA ILE A 279 2.91 4.70 9.36
C ILE A 279 1.80 3.65 9.44
N LEU A 280 0.55 4.09 9.41
CA LEU A 280 -0.62 3.24 9.47
C LEU A 280 -1.53 3.51 8.27
N GLY A 281 -2.31 2.52 7.88
CA GLY A 281 -3.29 2.66 6.80
C GLY A 281 -4.14 1.42 6.66
N GLY A 282 -4.75 1.25 5.50
CA GLY A 282 -5.53 0.07 5.16
C GLY A 282 -5.17 -0.50 3.79
N CYS A 283 -5.36 -1.81 3.61
CA CYS A 283 -5.32 -2.47 2.32
C CYS A 283 -6.76 -2.88 1.92
N CYS A 284 -6.92 -3.95 1.19
CA CYS A 284 -8.23 -4.44 0.75
C CYS A 284 -9.25 -4.56 1.90
N GLU A 285 -10.50 -4.22 1.66
CA GLU A 285 -11.64 -4.20 2.60
C GLU A 285 -11.55 -3.13 3.71
N ILE A 286 -10.53 -2.31 3.74
CA ILE A 286 -10.36 -1.21 4.71
C ILE A 286 -10.75 0.09 4.02
N GLY A 287 -11.96 0.59 4.30
CA GLY A 287 -12.55 1.79 3.70
C GLY A 287 -12.30 3.07 4.51
N PRO A 288 -12.88 4.20 4.05
CA PRO A 288 -12.72 5.50 4.70
C PRO A 288 -13.09 5.52 6.18
N GLU A 289 -14.13 4.78 6.59
CA GLU A 289 -14.58 4.71 7.99
C GLU A 289 -13.49 4.10 8.92
N HIS A 290 -12.71 3.16 8.41
CA HIS A 290 -11.57 2.58 9.14
C HIS A 290 -10.45 3.61 9.31
N ILE A 291 -10.15 4.37 8.25
CA ILE A 291 -9.15 5.43 8.28
C ILE A 291 -9.55 6.54 9.26
N GLU A 292 -10.83 6.90 9.29
CA GLU A 292 -11.37 7.86 10.26
C GLU A 292 -11.17 7.37 11.71
N LYS A 293 -11.37 6.08 11.96
CA LYS A 293 -11.10 5.49 13.29
C LYS A 293 -9.61 5.48 13.64
N ILE A 294 -8.72 5.19 12.69
CA ILE A 294 -7.28 5.34 12.91
C ILE A 294 -6.94 6.79 13.26
N ARG A 295 -7.53 7.78 12.54
CA ARG A 295 -7.32 9.20 12.84
C ARG A 295 -7.70 9.56 14.27
N SER A 296 -8.77 8.97 14.80
CA SER A 296 -9.22 9.26 16.17
C SER A 296 -8.20 8.87 17.24
N LEU A 297 -7.26 7.96 16.93
CA LEU A 297 -6.17 7.60 17.83
C LEU A 297 -5.18 8.75 18.08
N ARG A 298 -5.11 9.76 17.17
CA ARG A 298 -4.28 10.97 17.37
C ARG A 298 -4.84 11.93 18.41
N GLN A 299 -6.12 11.82 18.75
CA GLN A 299 -6.83 12.77 19.61
C GLN A 299 -6.89 12.29 21.08
N ASN A 300 -6.48 11.06 21.34
CA ASN A 300 -6.41 10.54 22.70
C ASN A 300 -5.08 10.96 23.34
N ASP A 301 -5.11 12.06 24.12
CA ASP A 301 -3.94 12.59 24.86
C ASP A 301 -3.27 11.55 25.79
N ASP A 302 -3.98 10.48 26.18
CA ASP A 302 -3.46 9.34 26.96
C ASP A 302 -2.30 8.58 26.25
N TYR A 303 -2.12 8.77 24.93
CA TYR A 303 -1.04 8.11 24.17
C TYR A 303 0.33 8.72 24.40
N GLU A 304 0.42 10.03 24.57
CA GLU A 304 1.71 10.68 24.85
C GLU A 304 2.30 10.30 26.22
N GLU A 305 1.46 9.95 27.18
CA GLU A 305 1.92 9.47 28.50
C GLU A 305 2.40 8.01 28.45
N ILE A 306 1.71 7.13 27.69
CA ILE A 306 2.07 5.71 27.59
C ILE A 306 3.40 5.50 26.85
N ILE A 307 3.69 6.31 25.80
CA ILE A 307 4.95 6.19 25.02
C ILE A 307 6.16 6.72 25.79
N LYS A 308 5.98 7.57 26.81
CA LYS A 308 7.10 8.09 27.65
C LYS A 308 7.64 7.08 28.66
N ASP A 309 6.89 6.02 28.93
CA ASP A 309 7.23 5.00 29.94
C ASP A 309 7.82 3.71 29.32
N TYR A 310 8.01 3.65 27.99
CA TYR A 310 8.67 2.57 27.26
C TYR A 310 9.92 3.08 26.51
#